data_823c0e3b3cd2fcb9770520418273103b
#
_entry.id   823c0e3b3cd2fcb9770520418273103b
#
_cell.length_a   1.000
_cell.length_b   1.000
_cell.length_c   1.000
_cell.angle_alpha   90.00
_cell.angle_beta   90.00
_cell.angle_gamma   90.00
#
_symmetry.space_group_name_H-M   'P 1'
#
loop_
_entity.id
_entity.type
_entity.pdbx_description
1 polymer ?
#
loop_
_entity_poly.entity_id
_entity_poly.type
_entity_poly.pdbx_seq_one_letter_code
_entity_poly.pdbx_strand_id
1 'polypeptide(L)'
;MKKLMIRKRNQDGFTLTEMLATVLIMSIVTTSIVAGVSVVRDNFKNVQNKANAQVLLSTTVAELTDRFAFASEIKGGESSNPRFLLDIGGQWIVLKNSADGIVYQLCKAEDDPANFGKYIVTEDTSKAPALLVTKEAQAGLICYYDEYTYSSSGYFTIKNLRVYEKEGFDPSHPENSEVLAKLPEEYSIECLNGSLTPR
;
A
#
# COMPACT_ATOMS: atom_id res chain seq x y z
N MET A 1 0.36 17.91 84.66
CA MET A 1 1.00 18.62 83.54
C MET A 1 1.76 17.61 82.70
N LYS A 2 1.30 17.23 81.51
CA LYS A 2 1.98 16.31 80.61
C LYS A 2 2.96 17.07 79.73
N LYS A 3 4.25 16.84 79.94
CA LYS A 3 5.33 17.43 79.13
C LYS A 3 5.29 16.74 77.74
N LEU A 4 4.93 17.47 76.72
CA LEU A 4 5.06 17.02 75.33
C LEU A 4 6.56 16.99 74.97
N MET A 5 7.12 15.77 74.83
CA MET A 5 8.44 15.54 74.25
C MET A 5 8.36 15.83 72.73
N ILE A 6 8.83 16.96 72.34
CA ILE A 6 9.06 17.27 70.91
C ILE A 6 10.29 16.44 70.49
N ARG A 7 10.02 15.39 69.73
CA ARG A 7 11.06 14.56 69.10
C ARG A 7 11.77 15.38 68.07
N LYS A 8 12.97 15.81 68.40
CA LYS A 8 13.88 16.53 67.49
C LYS A 8 14.14 15.63 66.31
N ARG A 9 13.60 15.93 65.18
CA ARG A 9 13.86 15.29 63.89
C ARG A 9 15.30 15.58 63.52
N ASN A 10 16.19 14.61 63.50
CA ASN A 10 17.54 14.80 62.97
C ASN A 10 17.43 15.26 61.54
N GLN A 11 17.82 16.50 61.27
CA GLN A 11 18.02 17.05 59.93
C GLN A 11 19.46 16.76 59.56
N ASP A 12 19.80 15.52 59.28
CA ASP A 12 21.09 15.17 58.69
C ASP A 12 21.05 15.71 57.25
N GLY A 13 21.81 16.75 56.97
CA GLY A 13 21.94 17.32 55.66
C GLY A 13 22.67 16.35 54.72
N PHE A 14 22.31 16.36 53.43
CA PHE A 14 22.99 15.56 52.43
C PHE A 14 24.49 15.89 52.38
N THR A 15 25.33 14.87 52.36
CA THR A 15 26.76 15.02 52.16
C THR A 15 27.06 15.37 50.71
N LEU A 16 28.16 16.07 50.45
CA LEU A 16 28.58 16.44 49.12
C LEU A 16 28.80 15.21 48.22
N THR A 17 29.24 14.09 48.81
CA THR A 17 29.44 12.82 48.12
C THR A 17 28.10 12.15 47.74
N GLU A 18 27.06 12.25 48.54
CA GLU A 18 25.71 11.75 48.18
C GLU A 18 25.11 12.56 47.05
N MET A 19 25.27 13.88 47.02
CA MET A 19 24.82 14.73 45.92
C MET A 19 25.55 14.39 44.60
N LEU A 20 26.86 14.17 44.66
CA LEU A 20 27.66 13.76 43.51
C LEU A 20 27.20 12.38 42.99
N ALA A 21 26.98 11.42 43.87
CA ALA A 21 26.52 10.08 43.51
C ALA A 21 25.12 10.12 42.87
N THR A 22 24.18 10.91 43.43
CA THR A 22 22.84 11.04 42.89
C THR A 22 22.84 11.69 41.49
N VAL A 23 23.64 12.72 41.24
CA VAL A 23 23.77 13.34 39.92
C VAL A 23 24.35 12.37 38.89
N LEU A 24 25.35 11.57 39.29
CA LEU A 24 25.96 10.57 38.42
C LEU A 24 24.94 9.46 38.05
N ILE A 25 24.21 8.93 39.02
CA ILE A 25 23.16 7.92 38.77
C ILE A 25 22.06 8.50 37.88
N MET A 26 21.57 9.71 38.17
CA MET A 26 20.58 10.40 37.35
C MET A 26 21.03 10.58 35.90
N SER A 27 22.31 10.95 35.69
CA SER A 27 22.87 11.09 34.34
C SER A 27 22.86 9.77 33.57
N ILE A 28 23.27 8.68 34.20
CA ILE A 28 23.25 7.34 33.57
C ILE A 28 21.81 6.92 33.23
N VAL A 29 20.87 7.08 34.17
CA VAL A 29 19.47 6.72 33.96
C VAL A 29 18.86 7.56 32.83
N THR A 30 19.09 8.86 32.82
CA THR A 30 18.57 9.76 31.76
C THR A 30 19.11 9.36 30.39
N THR A 31 20.42 9.08 30.29
CA THR A 31 21.03 8.66 29.02
C THR A 31 20.43 7.32 28.53
N SER A 32 20.21 6.38 29.42
CA SER A 32 19.59 5.08 29.09
C SER A 32 18.15 5.23 28.60
N ILE A 33 17.36 6.12 29.21
CA ILE A 33 15.98 6.40 28.79
C ILE A 33 15.98 7.02 27.38
N VAL A 34 16.82 8.03 27.13
CA VAL A 34 16.91 8.71 25.82
C VAL A 34 17.29 7.71 24.73
N ALA A 35 18.24 6.84 24.97
CA ALA A 35 18.64 5.78 24.04
C ALA A 35 17.49 4.77 23.77
N GLY A 36 16.72 4.42 24.80
CA GLY A 36 15.57 3.52 24.67
C GLY A 36 14.42 4.11 23.86
N VAL A 37 14.14 5.41 23.98
CA VAL A 37 13.03 6.07 23.28
C VAL A 37 13.21 6.02 21.76
N SER A 38 14.43 6.19 21.25
CA SER A 38 14.69 6.14 19.79
C SER A 38 14.36 4.76 19.23
N VAL A 39 14.80 3.69 19.89
CA VAL A 39 14.53 2.30 19.47
C VAL A 39 13.04 1.99 19.46
N VAL A 40 12.31 2.44 20.50
CA VAL A 40 10.84 2.24 20.56
C VAL A 40 10.14 2.99 19.42
N ARG A 41 10.56 4.22 19.12
CA ARG A 41 10.00 5.03 18.05
C ARG A 41 10.20 4.37 16.67
N ASP A 42 11.39 3.86 16.39
CA ASP A 42 11.72 3.23 15.11
C ASP A 42 10.92 1.92 14.95
N ASN A 43 10.82 1.11 16.00
CA ASN A 43 10.00 -0.08 16.00
C ASN A 43 8.51 0.24 15.80
N PHE A 44 8.01 1.29 16.45
CA PHE A 44 6.62 1.71 16.28
C PHE A 44 6.34 2.15 14.83
N LYS A 45 7.23 2.95 14.22
CA LYS A 45 7.13 3.36 12.81
C LYS A 45 7.11 2.13 11.88
N ASN A 46 7.97 1.16 12.10
CA ASN A 46 8.02 -0.06 11.30
C ASN A 46 6.72 -0.89 11.40
N VAL A 47 6.20 -1.05 12.62
CA VAL A 47 4.91 -1.76 12.83
C VAL A 47 3.76 -1.01 12.16
N GLN A 48 3.73 0.31 12.29
CA GLN A 48 2.70 1.14 11.66
C GLN A 48 2.77 1.06 10.13
N ASN A 49 3.96 1.14 9.53
CA ASN A 49 4.13 1.02 8.08
C ASN A 49 3.65 -0.35 7.58
N LYS A 50 3.98 -1.44 8.28
CA LYS A 50 3.50 -2.79 7.92
C LYS A 50 1.98 -2.92 8.05
N ALA A 51 1.38 -2.35 9.10
CA ALA A 51 -0.08 -2.33 9.26
C ALA A 51 -0.75 -1.53 8.12
N ASN A 52 -0.26 -0.33 7.82
CA ASN A 52 -0.76 0.48 6.72
C ASN A 52 -0.59 -0.23 5.36
N ALA A 53 0.52 -0.96 5.17
CA ALA A 53 0.75 -1.72 3.95
C ALA A 53 -0.27 -2.85 3.76
N GLN A 54 -0.66 -3.54 4.83
CA GLN A 54 -1.72 -4.55 4.76
C GLN A 54 -3.09 -3.94 4.45
N VAL A 55 -3.40 -2.78 5.02
CA VAL A 55 -4.64 -2.05 4.71
C VAL A 55 -4.64 -1.62 3.24
N LEU A 56 -3.55 -1.03 2.75
CA LEU A 56 -3.44 -0.62 1.35
C LEU A 56 -3.57 -1.84 0.41
N LEU A 57 -2.90 -2.94 0.73
CA LEU A 57 -2.98 -4.17 -0.06
C LEU A 57 -4.43 -4.68 -0.14
N SER A 58 -5.13 -4.77 1.00
CA SER A 58 -6.52 -5.25 1.03
C SER A 58 -7.48 -4.32 0.29
N THR A 59 -7.29 -3.01 0.40
CA THR A 59 -8.08 -2.01 -0.34
C THR A 59 -7.82 -2.13 -1.84
N THR A 60 -6.56 -2.26 -2.25
CA THR A 60 -6.19 -2.45 -3.66
C THR A 60 -6.80 -3.73 -4.23
N VAL A 61 -6.76 -4.83 -3.46
CA VAL A 61 -7.38 -6.10 -3.85
C VAL A 61 -8.89 -5.94 -4.03
N ALA A 62 -9.58 -5.25 -3.12
CA ALA A 62 -11.01 -5.01 -3.23
C ALA A 62 -11.35 -4.22 -4.51
N GLU A 63 -10.63 -3.12 -4.77
CA GLU A 63 -10.82 -2.31 -5.99
C GLU A 63 -10.52 -3.09 -7.29
N LEU A 64 -9.47 -3.92 -7.29
CA LEU A 64 -9.15 -4.77 -8.44
C LEU A 64 -10.20 -5.87 -8.60
N THR A 65 -10.68 -6.46 -7.50
CA THR A 65 -11.71 -7.50 -7.53
C THR A 65 -13.01 -6.94 -8.12
N ASP A 66 -13.44 -5.77 -7.70
CA ASP A 66 -14.65 -5.14 -8.24
C ASP A 66 -14.53 -4.90 -9.75
N ARG A 67 -13.40 -4.44 -10.23
CA ARG A 67 -13.19 -4.18 -11.67
C ARG A 67 -13.10 -5.46 -12.49
N PHE A 68 -12.39 -6.47 -12.00
CA PHE A 68 -12.20 -7.72 -12.72
C PHE A 68 -13.44 -8.65 -12.63
N ALA A 69 -14.06 -8.76 -11.46
CA ALA A 69 -15.22 -9.61 -11.28
C ALA A 69 -16.42 -9.14 -12.13
N PHE A 70 -16.58 -7.83 -12.28
CA PHE A 70 -17.68 -7.24 -13.04
C PHE A 70 -17.29 -6.79 -14.45
N ALA A 71 -16.10 -7.10 -14.92
CA ALA A 71 -15.71 -6.82 -16.31
C ALA A 71 -16.71 -7.49 -17.26
N SER A 72 -17.21 -6.74 -18.24
CA SER A 72 -18.19 -7.26 -19.19
C SER A 72 -17.59 -7.57 -20.56
N GLU A 73 -16.47 -6.99 -20.88
CA GLU A 73 -15.72 -7.24 -22.13
C GLU A 73 -14.23 -6.98 -21.92
N ILE A 74 -13.41 -7.68 -22.71
CA ILE A 74 -11.96 -7.45 -22.79
C ILE A 74 -11.56 -7.22 -24.24
N LYS A 75 -10.56 -6.36 -24.47
CA LYS A 75 -10.08 -6.07 -25.81
C LYS A 75 -8.58 -5.76 -25.86
N GLY A 76 -7.97 -6.09 -27.00
CA GLY A 76 -6.55 -5.92 -27.22
C GLY A 76 -5.70 -6.92 -26.43
N GLY A 77 -4.56 -7.28 -26.98
CA GLY A 77 -3.72 -8.34 -26.46
C GLY A 77 -4.26 -9.74 -26.77
N GLU A 78 -3.60 -10.74 -26.26
CA GLU A 78 -4.09 -12.12 -26.23
C GLU A 78 -5.03 -12.30 -25.05
N SER A 79 -5.86 -13.37 -25.06
CA SER A 79 -6.76 -13.68 -23.94
C SER A 79 -6.03 -13.84 -22.60
N SER A 80 -4.77 -14.27 -22.61
CA SER A 80 -3.91 -14.39 -21.46
C SER A 80 -3.33 -13.04 -20.97
N ASN A 81 -3.41 -11.96 -21.78
CA ASN A 81 -2.90 -10.64 -21.43
C ASN A 81 -3.83 -9.54 -21.97
N PRO A 82 -5.01 -9.36 -21.37
CA PRO A 82 -5.96 -8.34 -21.80
C PRO A 82 -5.38 -6.95 -21.57
N ARG A 83 -5.59 -6.05 -22.54
CA ARG A 83 -5.12 -4.67 -22.41
C ARG A 83 -6.21 -3.75 -21.88
N PHE A 84 -7.41 -3.87 -22.44
CA PHE A 84 -8.55 -3.02 -22.12
C PHE A 84 -9.68 -3.83 -21.50
N LEU A 85 -10.31 -3.28 -20.51
CA LEU A 85 -11.45 -3.85 -19.79
C LEU A 85 -12.65 -2.92 -19.90
N LEU A 86 -13.83 -3.47 -20.18
CA LEU A 86 -15.09 -2.77 -20.06
C LEU A 86 -15.61 -2.97 -18.63
N ASP A 87 -15.53 -1.93 -17.83
CA ASP A 87 -15.88 -1.95 -16.42
C ASP A 87 -17.41 -1.92 -16.22
N ILE A 88 -17.89 -2.14 -15.00
CA ILE A 88 -19.30 -2.14 -14.62
C ILE A 88 -20.05 -0.84 -14.97
N GLY A 89 -19.35 0.28 -15.03
CA GLY A 89 -19.90 1.58 -15.44
C GLY A 89 -20.04 1.76 -16.94
N GLY A 90 -19.71 0.74 -17.75
CA GLY A 90 -19.72 0.82 -19.21
C GLY A 90 -18.58 1.68 -19.74
N GLN A 91 -17.53 1.88 -18.97
CA GLN A 91 -16.34 2.63 -19.36
C GLN A 91 -15.20 1.68 -19.70
N TRP A 92 -14.56 1.91 -20.85
CA TRP A 92 -13.32 1.22 -21.16
C TRP A 92 -12.18 1.79 -20.33
N ILE A 93 -11.43 0.91 -19.69
CA ILE A 93 -10.28 1.25 -18.84
C ILE A 93 -9.08 0.37 -19.20
N VAL A 94 -7.89 0.90 -18.90
CA VAL A 94 -6.64 0.12 -18.84
C VAL A 94 -5.99 0.36 -17.49
N LEU A 95 -5.54 -0.72 -16.85
CA LEU A 95 -4.80 -0.67 -15.59
C LEU A 95 -3.30 -0.60 -15.89
N LYS A 96 -2.60 0.26 -15.17
CA LYS A 96 -1.15 0.46 -15.32
C LYS A 96 -0.50 0.73 -13.97
N ASN A 97 0.76 0.34 -13.85
CA ASN A 97 1.61 0.82 -12.77
C ASN A 97 2.13 2.23 -13.11
N SER A 98 2.20 3.07 -12.11
CA SER A 98 2.81 4.40 -12.18
C SER A 98 3.72 4.65 -10.98
N ALA A 99 4.46 5.76 -11.00
CA ALA A 99 5.28 6.18 -9.85
C ALA A 99 4.45 6.48 -8.58
N ASP A 100 3.13 6.71 -8.74
CA ASP A 100 2.20 6.94 -7.64
C ASP A 100 1.40 5.67 -7.25
N GLY A 101 1.73 4.50 -7.82
CA GLY A 101 1.03 3.23 -7.62
C GLY A 101 0.17 2.83 -8.81
N ILE A 102 -0.81 1.97 -8.60
CA ILE A 102 -1.70 1.49 -9.66
C ILE A 102 -2.67 2.60 -10.06
N VAL A 103 -2.74 2.85 -11.36
CA VAL A 103 -3.67 3.82 -11.98
C VAL A 103 -4.56 3.11 -12.98
N TYR A 104 -5.74 3.67 -13.20
CA TYR A 104 -6.55 3.33 -14.35
C TYR A 104 -6.68 4.53 -15.28
N GLN A 105 -6.53 4.27 -16.57
CA GLN A 105 -6.72 5.25 -17.63
C GLN A 105 -8.05 4.97 -18.32
N LEU A 106 -8.87 6.01 -18.48
CA LEU A 106 -10.08 5.91 -19.29
C LEU A 106 -9.72 5.77 -20.76
N CYS A 107 -10.51 4.99 -21.48
CA CYS A 107 -10.31 4.72 -22.89
C CYS A 107 -11.57 5.09 -23.69
N LYS A 108 -11.38 5.35 -24.97
CA LYS A 108 -12.44 5.60 -25.95
C LYS A 108 -12.59 4.41 -26.87
N ALA A 109 -13.83 4.06 -27.18
CA ALA A 109 -14.14 3.10 -28.22
C ALA A 109 -14.62 3.88 -29.47
N GLU A 110 -13.98 3.66 -30.61
CA GLU A 110 -14.34 4.27 -31.88
C GLU A 110 -14.61 3.16 -32.90
N ASP A 111 -15.54 3.37 -33.81
CA ASP A 111 -15.85 2.38 -34.84
C ASP A 111 -14.61 2.07 -35.68
N ASP A 112 -14.36 0.78 -35.94
CA ASP A 112 -13.25 0.35 -36.79
C ASP A 112 -13.56 0.65 -38.26
N PRO A 113 -12.86 1.58 -38.91
CA PRO A 113 -13.13 1.94 -40.29
C PRO A 113 -12.85 0.81 -41.29
N ALA A 114 -12.06 -0.20 -40.89
CA ALA A 114 -11.71 -1.33 -41.71
C ALA A 114 -12.67 -2.51 -41.55
N ASN A 115 -13.42 -2.57 -40.42
CA ASN A 115 -14.28 -3.72 -40.10
C ASN A 115 -15.64 -3.23 -39.58
N PHE A 116 -16.63 -3.20 -40.47
CA PHE A 116 -18.00 -2.77 -40.11
C PHE A 116 -18.56 -3.57 -38.92
N GLY A 117 -19.07 -2.87 -37.92
CA GLY A 117 -19.62 -3.48 -36.69
C GLY A 117 -18.57 -3.89 -35.64
N LYS A 118 -17.29 -3.57 -35.86
CA LYS A 118 -16.23 -3.66 -34.86
C LYS A 118 -15.81 -2.27 -34.41
N TYR A 119 -15.16 -2.19 -33.25
CA TYR A 119 -14.63 -0.95 -32.70
C TYR A 119 -13.21 -1.14 -32.20
N ILE A 120 -12.44 -0.09 -32.20
CA ILE A 120 -11.06 -0.02 -31.70
C ILE A 120 -11.11 0.73 -30.37
N VAL A 121 -10.44 0.18 -29.35
CA VAL A 121 -10.31 0.84 -28.05
C VAL A 121 -8.91 1.46 -27.96
N THR A 122 -8.87 2.75 -27.66
CA THR A 122 -7.64 3.52 -27.47
C THR A 122 -7.68 4.28 -26.16
N GLU A 123 -6.51 4.58 -25.61
CA GLU A 123 -6.42 5.39 -24.39
C GLU A 123 -6.90 6.83 -24.66
N ASP A 124 -7.75 7.37 -23.77
CA ASP A 124 -8.16 8.76 -23.82
C ASP A 124 -7.09 9.67 -23.20
N THR A 125 -6.15 10.13 -24.02
CA THR A 125 -5.07 11.01 -23.57
C THR A 125 -5.53 12.40 -23.13
N SER A 126 -6.80 12.76 -23.38
CA SER A 126 -7.38 14.03 -22.91
C SER A 126 -7.72 14.00 -21.42
N LYS A 127 -7.81 12.80 -20.83
CA LYS A 127 -8.10 12.59 -19.42
C LYS A 127 -6.85 12.08 -18.71
N ALA A 128 -6.54 12.68 -17.56
CA ALA A 128 -5.44 12.19 -16.73
C ALA A 128 -5.79 10.82 -16.13
N PRO A 129 -4.80 9.90 -16.00
CA PRO A 129 -5.00 8.65 -15.29
C PRO A 129 -5.40 8.93 -13.83
N ALA A 130 -6.33 8.13 -13.32
CA ALA A 130 -6.78 8.22 -11.93
C ALA A 130 -6.14 7.09 -11.11
N LEU A 131 -5.77 7.41 -9.87
CA LEU A 131 -5.27 6.40 -8.93
C LEU A 131 -6.36 5.40 -8.59
N LEU A 132 -6.01 4.12 -8.54
CA LEU A 132 -6.92 3.07 -8.09
C LEU A 132 -7.28 3.25 -6.60
N VAL A 133 -6.30 3.62 -5.79
CA VAL A 133 -6.46 3.98 -4.38
C VAL A 133 -5.95 5.41 -4.18
N THR A 134 -6.71 6.24 -3.47
CA THR A 134 -6.37 7.66 -3.29
C THR A 134 -5.06 7.86 -2.53
N LYS A 135 -4.38 9.01 -2.75
CA LYS A 135 -3.10 9.32 -2.09
C LYS A 135 -3.21 9.34 -0.57
N GLU A 136 -4.34 9.78 -0.05
CA GLU A 136 -4.62 9.82 1.39
C GLU A 136 -4.66 8.41 1.98
N ALA A 137 -5.30 7.47 1.28
CA ALA A 137 -5.39 6.08 1.71
C ALA A 137 -4.07 5.31 1.52
N GLN A 138 -3.20 5.76 0.62
CA GLN A 138 -1.87 5.17 0.42
C GLN A 138 -0.92 5.43 1.59
N ALA A 139 -1.08 6.53 2.34
CA ALA A 139 -0.27 6.87 3.52
C ALA A 139 1.26 6.85 3.27
N GLY A 140 1.71 7.29 2.09
CA GLY A 140 3.13 7.27 1.69
C GLY A 140 3.64 5.91 1.19
N LEU A 141 2.74 4.96 0.96
CA LEU A 141 3.02 3.65 0.39
C LEU A 141 2.53 3.58 -1.06
N ILE A 142 3.01 2.60 -1.82
CA ILE A 142 2.53 2.30 -3.16
C ILE A 142 2.29 0.81 -3.33
N CYS A 143 1.28 0.48 -4.13
CA CYS A 143 1.00 -0.87 -4.55
C CYS A 143 1.44 -1.06 -6.00
N TYR A 144 2.07 -2.19 -6.30
CA TYR A 144 2.63 -2.52 -7.60
C TYR A 144 2.37 -4.00 -7.93
N TYR A 145 2.10 -4.32 -9.20
CA TYR A 145 1.97 -5.70 -9.70
C TYR A 145 2.88 -5.89 -10.92
N ASP A 146 3.30 -7.12 -11.19
CA ASP A 146 4.13 -7.40 -12.37
C ASP A 146 3.28 -7.44 -13.65
N GLU A 147 2.23 -8.26 -13.65
CA GLU A 147 1.30 -8.40 -14.78
C GLU A 147 -0.08 -8.88 -14.30
N TYR A 148 -1.08 -8.73 -15.14
CA TYR A 148 -2.34 -9.44 -14.99
C TYR A 148 -2.70 -10.14 -16.30
N THR A 149 -3.27 -11.32 -16.17
CA THR A 149 -3.66 -12.19 -17.29
C THR A 149 -5.11 -12.59 -17.16
N TYR A 150 -5.72 -13.00 -18.26
CA TYR A 150 -7.07 -13.52 -18.29
C TYR A 150 -7.07 -14.92 -18.91
N SER A 151 -7.67 -15.90 -18.23
CA SER A 151 -7.80 -17.26 -18.74
C SER A 151 -9.15 -17.48 -19.41
N SER A 152 -9.19 -18.37 -20.39
CA SER A 152 -10.43 -18.80 -21.06
C SER A 152 -11.44 -19.45 -20.11
N SER A 153 -11.04 -19.83 -18.91
CA SER A 153 -11.91 -20.35 -17.84
C SER A 153 -12.60 -19.24 -17.03
N GLY A 154 -12.41 -17.97 -17.37
CA GLY A 154 -13.10 -16.85 -16.73
C GLY A 154 -12.40 -16.28 -15.51
N TYR A 155 -11.09 -16.47 -15.36
CA TYR A 155 -10.32 -15.95 -14.24
C TYR A 155 -9.32 -14.89 -14.69
N PHE A 156 -9.30 -13.77 -13.97
CA PHE A 156 -8.18 -12.82 -14.00
C PHE A 156 -7.16 -13.23 -12.96
N THR A 157 -5.90 -13.32 -13.34
CA THR A 157 -4.80 -13.63 -12.43
C THR A 157 -3.84 -12.45 -12.39
N ILE A 158 -3.59 -11.94 -11.19
CA ILE A 158 -2.63 -10.88 -10.92
C ILE A 158 -1.39 -11.52 -10.34
N LYS A 159 -0.22 -11.19 -10.89
CA LYS A 159 1.06 -11.71 -10.42
C LYS A 159 1.80 -10.69 -9.58
N ASN A 160 2.32 -11.17 -8.46
CA ASN A 160 3.24 -10.44 -7.59
C ASN A 160 2.70 -9.06 -7.13
N LEU A 161 1.46 -9.01 -6.66
CA LEU A 161 0.94 -7.78 -6.05
C LEU A 161 1.64 -7.52 -4.71
N ARG A 162 2.37 -6.41 -4.62
CA ARG A 162 3.23 -6.05 -3.50
C ARG A 162 3.06 -4.59 -3.12
N VAL A 163 3.34 -4.29 -1.86
CA VAL A 163 3.33 -2.91 -1.32
C VAL A 163 4.74 -2.53 -0.88
N TYR A 164 5.15 -1.34 -1.27
CA TYR A 164 6.45 -0.75 -0.99
C TYR A 164 6.29 0.62 -0.31
N GLU A 165 7.33 1.08 0.37
CA GLU A 165 7.44 2.48 0.76
C GLU A 165 7.69 3.31 -0.51
N LYS A 166 6.97 4.43 -0.67
CA LYS A 166 7.07 5.26 -1.88
C LYS A 166 8.42 5.96 -1.97
N GLU A 167 8.95 6.37 -0.82
CA GLU A 167 10.25 7.03 -0.74
C GLU A 167 11.37 6.05 -1.09
N GLY A 168 12.08 6.33 -2.18
CA GLY A 168 13.17 5.47 -2.67
C GLY A 168 12.75 4.28 -3.52
N PHE A 169 11.47 4.13 -3.85
CA PHE A 169 11.02 3.08 -4.76
C PHE A 169 11.38 3.40 -6.21
N ASP A 170 12.06 2.46 -6.87
CA ASP A 170 12.36 2.51 -8.30
C ASP A 170 11.46 1.51 -9.07
N PRO A 171 10.51 2.00 -9.88
CA PRO A 171 9.65 1.12 -10.69
C PRO A 171 10.42 0.24 -11.70
N SER A 172 11.63 0.65 -12.10
CA SER A 172 12.46 -0.11 -13.03
C SER A 172 13.16 -1.28 -12.36
N HIS A 173 13.38 -1.20 -11.05
CA HIS A 173 14.05 -2.18 -10.22
C HIS A 173 13.31 -2.44 -8.90
N PRO A 174 12.06 -2.93 -8.96
CA PRO A 174 11.23 -3.13 -7.76
C PRO A 174 11.83 -4.15 -6.79
N GLU A 175 12.68 -5.06 -7.27
CA GLU A 175 13.39 -6.07 -6.47
C GLU A 175 14.39 -5.46 -5.48
N ASN A 176 14.85 -4.24 -5.70
CA ASN A 176 15.78 -3.54 -4.80
C ASN A 176 15.08 -2.88 -3.61
N SER A 177 13.75 -2.86 -3.59
CA SER A 177 12.96 -2.22 -2.54
C SER A 177 12.41 -3.22 -1.52
N GLU A 178 12.33 -2.82 -0.26
CA GLU A 178 11.75 -3.65 0.80
C GLU A 178 10.24 -3.84 0.59
N VAL A 179 9.81 -5.10 0.54
CA VAL A 179 8.39 -5.45 0.44
C VAL A 179 7.76 -5.41 1.84
N LEU A 180 6.83 -4.49 2.06
CA LEU A 180 6.14 -4.32 3.33
C LEU A 180 4.94 -5.26 3.50
N ALA A 181 4.22 -5.52 2.40
CA ALA A 181 3.13 -6.49 2.32
C ALA A 181 3.05 -7.08 0.90
N LYS A 182 2.58 -8.32 0.79
CA LYS A 182 2.42 -9.01 -0.51
C LYS A 182 1.28 -10.01 -0.46
N LEU A 183 0.68 -10.28 -1.61
CA LEU A 183 -0.15 -11.46 -1.86
C LEU A 183 0.72 -12.67 -2.25
N PRO A 184 0.12 -13.89 -2.31
CA PRO A 184 0.73 -15.01 -3.03
C PRO A 184 1.20 -14.59 -4.43
N GLU A 185 2.15 -15.32 -5.01
CA GLU A 185 2.73 -14.99 -6.34
C GLU A 185 1.65 -14.85 -7.42
N GLU A 186 0.60 -15.63 -7.33
CA GLU A 186 -0.56 -15.55 -8.21
C GLU A 186 -1.85 -15.42 -7.37
N TYR A 187 -2.64 -14.42 -7.68
CA TYR A 187 -3.95 -14.18 -7.09
C TYR A 187 -5.00 -14.13 -8.19
N SER A 188 -5.97 -15.04 -8.13
CA SER A 188 -7.00 -15.18 -9.17
C SER A 188 -8.35 -14.64 -8.71
N ILE A 189 -9.01 -13.90 -9.59
CA ILE A 189 -10.33 -13.29 -9.40
C ILE A 189 -11.25 -13.87 -10.46
N GLU A 190 -12.37 -14.45 -10.05
CA GLU A 190 -13.38 -14.97 -10.95
C GLU A 190 -14.20 -13.84 -11.57
N CYS A 191 -14.33 -13.86 -12.89
CA CYS A 191 -15.23 -12.95 -13.61
C CYS A 191 -16.66 -13.45 -13.53
N LEU A 192 -17.55 -12.71 -12.89
CA LEU A 192 -18.96 -13.08 -12.69
C LEU A 192 -19.77 -13.05 -13.98
N ASN A 193 -19.33 -12.34 -15.00
CA ASN A 193 -19.96 -12.31 -16.31
C ASN A 193 -19.58 -13.51 -17.20
N GLY A 194 -18.94 -14.50 -16.62
CA GLY A 194 -18.53 -15.72 -17.31
C GLY A 194 -17.29 -15.55 -18.17
N SER A 195 -17.08 -16.49 -19.08
CA SER A 195 -15.91 -16.45 -19.97
C SER A 195 -16.04 -15.32 -20.98
N LEU A 196 -15.21 -14.30 -20.86
CA LEU A 196 -15.10 -13.21 -21.81
C LEU A 196 -14.27 -13.67 -23.00
N THR A 197 -14.78 -13.47 -24.20
CA THR A 197 -14.00 -13.71 -25.43
C THR A 197 -13.39 -12.40 -25.89
N PRO A 198 -12.04 -12.32 -26.09
CA PRO A 198 -11.43 -11.15 -26.69
C PRO A 198 -12.01 -10.91 -28.09
N ARG A 199 -12.49 -9.73 -28.36
CA ARG A 199 -13.01 -9.33 -29.67
C ARG A 199 -12.06 -8.38 -30.38
#